data_ba962f568be2126cc2241eaf3eb1adef
#
_entry.id   ba962f568be2126cc2241eaf3eb1adef
#
_cell.length_a   1.000
_cell.length_b   1.000
_cell.length_c   1.000
_cell.angle_alpha   90.00
_cell.angle_beta   90.00
_cell.angle_gamma   90.00
#
_symmetry.space_group_name_H-M   'P 1'
#
loop_
_entity.id
_entity.type
_entity.pdbx_description
1 polymer ?
#
loop_
_entity_poly.entity_id
_entity_poly.type
_entity_poly.pdbx_seq_one_letter_code
_entity_poly.pdbx_strand_id
1 'polypeptide(L)'
;MANSLYYLLFKTAHTQRKKNIPFLKELNLAPGQPKVLRYLYEQKRECLQKDITKGCDIEPATVSIMLNKLESNGFIKRNYSEENKRNVYIQLTELGKITFLKWQAYLDEREDITLRDFSKEERKQFINYLERLYD
;
A
#
# COMPACT_ATOMS: atom_id res chain seq x y z
N MET A 1 -10.52 -27.14 12.20
CA MET A 1 -11.09 -26.16 11.26
C MET A 1 -10.78 -24.74 11.66
N ALA A 2 -11.00 -24.34 12.91
CA ALA A 2 -10.71 -22.98 13.38
C ALA A 2 -9.25 -22.57 13.22
N ASN A 3 -8.32 -23.53 13.20
CA ASN A 3 -6.89 -23.30 13.09
C ASN A 3 -6.33 -23.57 11.68
N SER A 4 -7.20 -23.63 10.66
CA SER A 4 -6.69 -23.81 9.31
C SER A 4 -5.94 -22.55 8.82
N LEU A 5 -4.95 -22.77 7.99
CA LEU A 5 -4.13 -21.67 7.45
C LEU A 5 -4.98 -20.58 6.80
N TYR A 6 -5.96 -20.97 5.98
CA TYR A 6 -6.81 -20.04 5.27
C TYR A 6 -7.54 -19.09 6.22
N TYR A 7 -8.22 -19.64 7.22
CA TYR A 7 -9.01 -18.82 8.15
C TYR A 7 -8.14 -17.98 9.07
N LEU A 8 -6.99 -18.48 9.48
CA LEU A 8 -6.06 -17.71 10.30
C LEU A 8 -5.49 -16.51 9.53
N LEU A 9 -5.08 -16.72 8.29
CA LEU A 9 -4.59 -15.63 7.45
C LEU A 9 -5.68 -14.60 7.17
N PHE A 10 -6.88 -15.08 6.81
CA PHE A 10 -8.01 -14.20 6.54
C PHE A 10 -8.38 -13.36 7.76
N LYS A 11 -8.56 -14.02 8.90
CA LYS A 11 -8.94 -13.34 10.14
C LYS A 11 -7.90 -12.33 10.59
N THR A 12 -6.64 -12.72 10.53
CA THR A 12 -5.52 -11.86 10.93
C THR A 12 -5.45 -10.62 10.05
N ALA A 13 -5.47 -10.80 8.73
CA ALA A 13 -5.41 -9.69 7.79
C ALA A 13 -6.63 -8.77 7.94
N HIS A 14 -7.81 -9.32 8.08
CA HIS A 14 -9.04 -8.56 8.27
C HIS A 14 -8.99 -7.71 9.54
N THR A 15 -8.55 -8.32 10.66
CA THR A 15 -8.44 -7.63 11.94
C THR A 15 -7.44 -6.48 11.87
N GLN A 16 -6.29 -6.70 11.25
CA GLN A 16 -5.26 -5.65 11.10
C GLN A 16 -5.77 -4.51 10.23
N ARG A 17 -6.42 -4.80 9.11
CA ARG A 17 -7.00 -3.77 8.24
C ARG A 17 -8.02 -2.92 8.98
N LYS A 18 -8.88 -3.55 9.74
CA LYS A 18 -9.93 -2.86 10.50
C LYS A 18 -9.32 -1.89 11.52
N LYS A 19 -8.26 -2.29 12.20
CA LYS A 19 -7.56 -1.45 13.17
C LYS A 19 -6.90 -0.23 12.54
N ASN A 20 -6.54 -0.33 11.25
CA ASN A 20 -5.84 0.74 10.55
C ASN A 20 -6.78 1.81 9.97
N ILE A 21 -8.07 1.53 9.86
CA ILE A 21 -9.03 2.45 9.24
C ILE A 21 -9.02 3.85 9.87
N PRO A 22 -9.04 4.02 11.20
CA PRO A 22 -9.04 5.37 11.76
C PRO A 22 -7.83 6.20 11.36
N PHE A 23 -6.65 5.60 11.31
CA PHE A 23 -5.43 6.32 10.93
C PHE A 23 -5.42 6.65 9.43
N LEU A 24 -5.92 5.75 8.58
CA LEU A 24 -6.09 6.04 7.17
C LEU A 24 -6.97 7.27 6.96
N LYS A 25 -8.06 7.37 7.71
CA LYS A 25 -8.96 8.53 7.64
C LYS A 25 -8.24 9.82 8.03
N GLU A 26 -7.41 9.79 9.07
CA GLU A 26 -6.60 10.94 9.47
C GLU A 26 -5.69 11.42 8.36
N LEU A 27 -5.19 10.49 7.54
CA LEU A 27 -4.32 10.79 6.41
C LEU A 27 -5.08 11.12 5.11
N ASN A 28 -6.40 11.11 5.12
CA ASN A 28 -7.24 11.23 3.92
C ASN A 28 -6.98 10.11 2.89
N LEU A 29 -6.71 8.92 3.39
CA LEU A 29 -6.49 7.75 2.55
C LEU A 29 -7.62 6.75 2.71
N ALA A 30 -8.03 6.14 1.61
CA ALA A 30 -8.94 4.99 1.62
C ALA A 30 -8.12 3.70 1.68
N PRO A 31 -8.73 2.59 2.19
CA PRO A 31 -8.07 1.28 2.15
C PRO A 31 -7.61 0.94 0.73
N GLY A 32 -6.40 0.41 0.60
CA GLY A 32 -5.81 0.07 -0.68
C GLY A 32 -4.98 1.16 -1.32
N GLN A 33 -5.24 2.42 -1.04
CA GLN A 33 -4.47 3.53 -1.59
C GLN A 33 -3.00 3.55 -1.14
N PRO A 34 -2.66 3.20 0.12
CA PRO A 34 -1.25 3.13 0.52
C PRO A 34 -0.41 2.21 -0.33
N LYS A 35 -0.99 1.15 -0.89
CA LYS A 35 -0.29 0.23 -1.77
C LYS A 35 0.20 0.93 -3.04
N VAL A 36 -0.61 1.81 -3.59
CA VAL A 36 -0.25 2.60 -4.77
C VAL A 36 0.84 3.63 -4.42
N LEU A 37 0.68 4.32 -3.29
CA LEU A 37 1.68 5.28 -2.83
C LEU A 37 3.03 4.60 -2.57
N ARG A 38 3.02 3.41 -1.98
CA ARG A 38 4.22 2.62 -1.75
C ARG A 38 4.93 2.29 -3.06
N TYR A 39 4.16 1.83 -4.04
CA TYR A 39 4.72 1.49 -5.35
C TYR A 39 5.43 2.70 -5.96
N LEU A 40 4.75 3.86 -5.99
CA LEU A 40 5.31 5.09 -6.54
C LEU A 40 6.55 5.56 -5.77
N TYR A 41 6.51 5.45 -4.45
CA TYR A 41 7.64 5.82 -3.60
C TYR A 41 8.88 4.96 -3.88
N GLU A 42 8.68 3.64 -4.00
CA GLU A 42 9.77 2.70 -4.25
C GLU A 42 10.39 2.87 -5.64
N GLN A 43 9.59 3.24 -6.63
CA GLN A 43 10.10 3.46 -7.99
C GLN A 43 10.96 4.71 -8.12
N LYS A 44 10.76 5.71 -7.28
CA LYS A 44 11.53 6.98 -7.27
C LYS A 44 11.51 7.73 -8.60
N ARG A 45 10.50 7.50 -9.44
CA ARG A 45 10.37 8.10 -10.77
C ARG A 45 8.91 8.13 -11.17
N GLU A 46 8.63 8.85 -12.24
CA GLU A 46 7.31 8.79 -12.88
C GLU A 46 7.03 7.37 -13.37
N CYS A 47 5.81 6.93 -13.20
CA CYS A 47 5.36 5.61 -13.64
C CYS A 47 4.18 5.74 -14.57
N LEU A 48 4.10 4.85 -15.53
CA LEU A 48 2.89 4.72 -16.35
C LEU A 48 1.77 4.08 -15.53
N GLN A 49 0.55 4.47 -15.81
CA GLN A 49 -0.62 3.90 -15.12
C GLN A 49 -0.68 2.38 -15.26
N LYS A 50 -0.34 1.85 -16.44
CA LYS A 50 -0.29 0.40 -16.67
C LYS A 50 0.72 -0.31 -15.77
N ASP A 51 1.84 0.35 -15.46
CA ASP A 51 2.86 -0.23 -14.57
C ASP A 51 2.35 -0.33 -13.13
N ILE A 52 1.58 0.67 -12.69
CA ILE A 52 0.96 0.67 -11.37
C ILE A 52 -0.05 -0.48 -11.27
N THR A 53 -0.89 -0.62 -12.29
CA THR A 53 -1.88 -1.70 -12.37
C THR A 53 -1.22 -3.06 -12.21
N LYS A 54 -0.13 -3.28 -12.96
CA LYS A 54 0.61 -4.54 -12.93
C LYS A 54 1.39 -4.72 -11.64
N GLY A 55 2.10 -3.68 -11.21
CA GLY A 55 2.96 -3.76 -10.02
C GLY A 55 2.19 -3.89 -8.71
N CYS A 56 0.99 -3.34 -8.65
CA CYS A 56 0.13 -3.42 -7.47
C CYS A 56 -0.85 -4.59 -7.53
N ASP A 57 -0.92 -5.28 -8.66
CA ASP A 57 -1.88 -6.38 -8.87
C ASP A 57 -3.32 -5.94 -8.54
N ILE A 58 -3.73 -4.83 -9.14
CA ILE A 58 -5.07 -4.26 -8.97
C ILE A 58 -5.71 -4.12 -10.34
N GLU A 59 -7.01 -4.35 -10.43
CA GLU A 59 -7.75 -4.21 -11.69
C GLU A 59 -7.63 -2.79 -12.26
N PRO A 60 -7.48 -2.62 -13.58
CA PRO A 60 -7.29 -1.30 -14.19
C PRO A 60 -8.37 -0.28 -13.83
N ALA A 61 -9.62 -0.68 -13.81
CA ALA A 61 -10.72 0.21 -13.46
C ALA A 61 -10.61 0.71 -12.02
N THR A 62 -10.21 -0.16 -11.10
CA THR A 62 -10.00 0.19 -9.70
C THR A 62 -8.82 1.14 -9.55
N VAL A 63 -7.72 0.91 -10.26
CA VAL A 63 -6.56 1.82 -10.27
C VAL A 63 -6.97 3.20 -10.74
N SER A 64 -7.76 3.29 -11.82
CA SER A 64 -8.24 4.58 -12.33
C SER A 64 -9.02 5.37 -11.29
N ILE A 65 -9.91 4.70 -10.56
CA ILE A 65 -10.70 5.33 -9.49
C ILE A 65 -9.78 5.80 -8.36
N MET A 66 -8.84 4.94 -7.95
CA MET A 66 -7.86 5.28 -6.90
C MET A 66 -7.02 6.50 -7.28
N LEU A 67 -6.53 6.53 -8.51
CA LEU A 67 -5.68 7.62 -9.00
C LEU A 67 -6.46 8.93 -9.06
N ASN A 68 -7.73 8.89 -9.47
CA ASN A 68 -8.58 10.07 -9.46
C ASN A 68 -8.67 10.67 -8.05
N LYS A 69 -8.89 9.82 -7.06
CA LYS A 69 -9.01 10.24 -5.67
C LYS A 69 -7.68 10.77 -5.12
N LEU A 70 -6.59 10.06 -5.39
CA LEU A 70 -5.26 10.46 -4.95
C LEU A 70 -4.85 11.81 -5.56
N GLU A 71 -5.18 12.02 -6.83
CA GLU A 71 -4.90 13.30 -7.48
C GLU A 71 -5.72 14.43 -6.87
N SER A 72 -7.02 14.23 -6.66
CA SER A 72 -7.89 15.25 -6.08
C SER A 72 -7.47 15.63 -4.66
N ASN A 73 -6.85 14.72 -3.92
CA ASN A 73 -6.34 14.98 -2.57
C ASN A 73 -4.90 15.52 -2.59
N GLY A 74 -4.30 15.69 -3.77
CA GLY A 74 -2.97 16.29 -3.89
C GLY A 74 -1.79 15.36 -3.64
N PHE A 75 -2.02 14.04 -3.58
CA PHE A 75 -0.97 13.07 -3.30
C PHE A 75 -0.15 12.68 -4.53
N ILE A 76 -0.76 12.79 -5.71
CA ILE A 76 -0.12 12.50 -6.98
C ILE A 76 -0.48 13.58 -7.98
N LYS A 77 0.29 13.66 -9.07
CA LYS A 77 -0.11 14.40 -10.27
C LYS A 77 0.08 13.51 -11.49
N ARG A 78 -0.76 13.77 -12.48
CA ARG A 78 -0.74 13.08 -13.75
C ARG A 78 -0.18 14.01 -14.81
N ASN A 79 0.75 13.50 -15.60
CA ASN A 79 1.30 14.20 -16.74
C ASN A 79 1.03 13.38 -17.99
N TYR A 80 0.48 14.03 -19.01
CA TYR A 80 0.23 13.39 -20.29
C TYR A 80 1.44 13.60 -21.20
N SER A 81 1.83 12.55 -21.91
CA SER A 81 2.90 12.66 -22.88
C SER A 81 2.46 13.50 -24.07
N GLU A 82 3.28 14.46 -24.49
CA GLU A 82 3.01 15.25 -25.69
C GLU A 82 3.11 14.40 -26.97
N GLU A 83 4.01 13.42 -26.96
CA GLU A 83 4.23 12.52 -28.10
C GLU A 83 3.15 11.46 -28.23
N ASN A 84 2.63 10.97 -27.11
CA ASN A 84 1.59 9.94 -27.08
C ASN A 84 0.59 10.24 -25.98
N LYS A 85 -0.54 10.83 -26.34
CA LYS A 85 -1.59 11.21 -25.42
C LYS A 85 -2.21 10.04 -24.65
N ARG A 86 -1.94 8.79 -25.07
CA ARG A 86 -2.42 7.59 -24.37
C ARG A 86 -1.54 7.25 -23.16
N ASN A 87 -0.31 7.77 -23.13
CA ASN A 87 0.59 7.53 -22.00
C ASN A 87 0.35 8.59 -20.93
N VAL A 88 -0.09 8.11 -19.78
CA VAL A 88 -0.29 8.95 -18.60
C VAL A 88 0.78 8.57 -17.59
N TYR A 89 1.61 9.55 -17.24
CA TYR A 89 2.66 9.37 -16.24
C TYR A 89 2.14 9.86 -14.89
N ILE A 90 2.38 9.05 -13.87
CA ILE A 90 1.95 9.33 -12.50
C ILE A 90 3.19 9.64 -11.67
N GLN A 91 3.14 10.74 -10.96
CA GLN A 91 4.22 11.19 -10.09
C GLN A 91 3.72 11.46 -8.69
N LEU A 92 4.44 10.99 -7.69
CA LEU A 92 4.16 11.28 -6.30
C LEU A 92 4.50 12.73 -6.01
N THR A 93 3.59 13.47 -5.38
CA THR A 93 3.86 14.84 -4.92
C THR A 93 4.65 14.81 -3.62
N GLU A 94 5.15 15.96 -3.19
CA GLU A 94 5.81 16.07 -1.88
C GLU A 94 4.83 15.71 -0.75
N LEU A 95 3.58 16.15 -0.85
CA LEU A 95 2.54 15.77 0.11
C LEU A 95 2.32 14.26 0.09
N GLY A 96 2.30 13.63 -1.08
CA GLY A 96 2.17 12.19 -1.21
C GLY A 96 3.30 11.43 -0.52
N LYS A 97 4.54 11.91 -0.67
CA LYS A 97 5.70 11.31 -0.01
C LYS A 97 5.60 11.42 1.51
N ILE A 98 5.28 12.60 2.01
CA ILE A 98 5.14 12.85 3.45
C ILE A 98 4.04 11.97 4.03
N THR A 99 2.91 11.89 3.34
CA THR A 99 1.76 11.07 3.78
C THR A 99 2.11 9.59 3.80
N PHE A 100 2.79 9.11 2.75
CA PHE A 100 3.24 7.71 2.72
C PHE A 100 4.20 7.41 3.87
N LEU A 101 5.16 8.30 4.15
CA LEU A 101 6.13 8.10 5.23
C LEU A 101 5.45 8.07 6.60
N LYS A 102 4.42 8.89 6.80
CA LYS A 102 3.61 8.82 8.04
C LYS A 102 2.89 7.48 8.17
N TRP A 103 2.35 6.99 7.07
CA TRP A 103 1.72 5.67 7.03
C TRP A 103 2.73 4.57 7.36
N GLN A 104 3.91 4.61 6.75
CA GLN A 104 4.94 3.60 7.00
C GLN A 104 5.41 3.61 8.47
N ALA A 105 5.61 4.80 9.04
CA ALA A 105 5.98 4.92 10.46
C ALA A 105 4.90 4.34 11.37
N TYR A 106 3.64 4.58 11.05
CA TYR A 106 2.51 4.00 11.77
C TYR A 106 2.53 2.47 11.70
N LEU A 107 2.77 1.90 10.51
CA LEU A 107 2.84 0.45 10.34
C LEU A 107 3.99 -0.15 11.16
N ASP A 108 5.15 0.50 11.17
CA ASP A 108 6.30 0.03 11.94
C ASP A 108 5.99 -0.02 13.43
N GLU A 109 5.33 1.02 13.94
CA GLU A 109 4.89 1.06 15.34
C GLU A 109 3.86 -0.03 15.63
N ARG A 110 2.89 -0.22 14.73
CA ARG A 110 1.87 -1.27 14.86
C ARG A 110 2.48 -2.67 14.82
N GLU A 111 3.52 -2.86 14.03
CA GLU A 111 4.22 -4.14 13.99
C GLU A 111 4.81 -4.49 15.36
N ASP A 112 5.46 -3.54 16.01
CA ASP A 112 6.01 -3.73 17.35
C ASP A 112 4.94 -4.09 18.38
N ILE A 113 3.80 -3.42 18.30
CA ILE A 113 2.66 -3.72 19.20
C ILE A 113 2.09 -5.10 18.92
N THR A 114 1.90 -5.43 17.66
CA THR A 114 1.29 -6.69 17.22
C THR A 114 2.17 -7.88 17.61
N LEU A 115 3.48 -7.72 17.49
CA LEU A 115 4.43 -8.80 17.76
C LEU A 115 5.14 -8.67 19.11
N ARG A 116 4.56 -7.91 20.04
CA ARG A 116 5.19 -7.63 21.36
C ARG A 116 5.56 -8.88 22.15
N ASP A 117 4.78 -9.94 22.00
CA ASP A 117 4.99 -11.20 22.72
C ASP A 117 5.97 -12.14 22.02
N PHE A 118 6.51 -11.70 20.87
CA PHE A 118 7.46 -12.47 20.08
C PHE A 118 8.88 -11.96 20.30
N SER A 119 9.83 -12.87 20.44
CA SER A 119 11.25 -12.51 20.48
C SER A 119 11.68 -11.95 19.13
N LYS A 120 12.83 -11.28 19.07
CA LYS A 120 13.40 -10.78 17.82
C LYS A 120 13.61 -11.89 16.79
N GLU A 121 14.09 -13.06 17.25
CA GLU A 121 14.29 -14.22 16.40
C GLU A 121 12.98 -14.77 15.86
N GLU A 122 11.96 -14.86 16.72
CA GLU A 122 10.62 -15.29 16.30
C GLU A 122 10.00 -14.35 15.28
N ARG A 123 10.13 -13.03 15.45
CA ARG A 123 9.64 -12.04 14.50
C ARG A 123 10.28 -12.21 13.13
N LYS A 124 11.59 -12.38 13.12
CA LYS A 124 12.36 -12.57 11.90
C LYS A 124 11.96 -13.85 11.18
N GLN A 125 11.81 -14.95 11.93
CA GLN A 125 11.36 -16.23 11.38
C GLN A 125 9.93 -16.12 10.83
N PHE A 126 9.06 -15.44 11.55
CA PHE A 126 7.67 -15.29 11.14
C PHE A 126 7.56 -14.54 9.78
N ILE A 127 8.30 -13.46 9.64
CA ILE A 127 8.35 -12.71 8.37
C ILE A 127 8.91 -13.61 7.26
N ASN A 128 9.98 -14.35 7.54
CA ASN A 128 10.58 -15.27 6.57
C ASN A 128 9.59 -16.35 6.13
N TYR A 129 8.82 -16.91 7.05
CA TYR A 129 7.80 -17.91 6.70
C TYR A 129 6.71 -17.32 5.81
N LEU A 130 6.25 -16.09 6.09
CA LEU A 130 5.27 -15.41 5.24
C LEU A 130 5.82 -15.16 3.84
N GLU A 131 7.08 -14.74 3.73
CA GLU A 131 7.75 -14.56 2.44
C GLU A 131 7.80 -15.85 1.64
N ARG A 132 8.01 -16.98 2.30
CA ARG A 132 8.02 -18.31 1.65
C ARG A 132 6.64 -18.73 1.12
N LEU A 133 5.56 -18.16 1.68
CA LEU A 133 4.20 -18.39 1.18
C LEU A 133 3.90 -17.57 -0.07
N TYR A 134 4.69 -16.55 -0.33
CA TYR A 134 4.42 -15.57 -1.37
C TYR A 134 5.08 -15.94 -2.69
N ASP A 135 4.80 -17.09 -3.20
CA ASP A 135 5.36 -17.55 -4.48
C ASP A 135 4.40 -17.38 -5.64
#